data_20a3530cbd036af20aeff1c7f3fcfb72
#
_entry.id   20a3530cbd036af20aeff1c7f3fcfb72
#
_cell.length_a   1.000
_cell.length_b   1.000
_cell.length_c   1.000
_cell.angle_alpha   90.00
_cell.angle_beta   90.00
_cell.angle_gamma   90.00
#
_symmetry.space_group_name_H-M   'P 1'
#
loop_
_entity.id
_entity.type
_entity.pdbx_description
1 polymer ?
#
loop_
_entity_poly.entity_id
_entity_poly.type
_entity_poly.pdbx_seq_one_letter_code
_entity_poly.pdbx_strand_id
1 'polypeptide(L)'
;MSTILSIQNIHKAFEAGTVNENHVLRGLNLDVKEGDFISIIGGNGAGKSTFMNSLAGALTVDSGDILLEGKSIKHVSAAKRSKDIGRVFQDPKMGTASRLTIEENMAIAYRRGLSRGLGWGVKDSERAIFKEALKELGLGLENRMKVDTQFLSGGQRQALTLMMASLVKPKVLLLDEHTAALDPKTSDMVMELTKKIVASHQLTALMITHNMENAIEYGNRLVMLHRGQIVVDVEGEEKKNLTVQNLMDLFYKNSGEKLTDDEMIL
;
A
#
# COMPACT_ATOMS: atom_id res chain seq x y z
N MET A 1 15.68 14.83 4.19
CA MET A 1 14.41 14.51 3.52
C MET A 1 13.28 15.06 4.36
N SER A 2 12.25 15.63 3.74
CA SER A 2 11.10 16.21 4.44
C SER A 2 10.10 15.11 4.81
N THR A 3 9.38 15.29 5.95
CA THR A 3 8.27 14.43 6.32
C THR A 3 7.10 14.72 5.39
N ILE A 4 6.67 13.72 4.61
CA ILE A 4 5.55 13.84 3.66
C ILE A 4 4.24 13.43 4.31
N LEU A 5 4.27 12.41 5.19
CA LEU A 5 3.11 11.92 5.93
C LEU A 5 3.47 11.79 7.40
N SER A 6 2.67 12.41 8.29
CA SER A 6 2.85 12.33 9.74
C SER A 6 1.58 11.81 10.38
N ILE A 7 1.69 10.72 11.09
CA ILE A 7 0.62 10.08 11.86
C ILE A 7 0.87 10.40 13.33
N GLN A 8 -0.09 11.07 13.97
CA GLN A 8 0.08 11.66 15.30
C GLN A 8 -0.95 11.09 16.26
N ASN A 9 -0.50 10.20 17.13
CA ASN A 9 -1.28 9.64 18.24
C ASN A 9 -2.69 9.18 17.83
N ILE A 10 -2.79 8.44 16.72
CA ILE A 10 -4.09 8.00 16.22
C ILE A 10 -4.67 6.85 17.04
N HIS A 11 -5.96 6.95 17.32
CA HIS A 11 -6.73 5.93 17.99
C HIS A 11 -7.93 5.52 17.12
N LYS A 12 -8.27 4.23 17.15
CA LYS A 12 -9.48 3.69 16.52
C LYS A 12 -10.05 2.55 17.33
N ALA A 13 -11.31 2.70 17.75
CA ALA A 13 -12.10 1.66 18.36
C ALA A 13 -13.27 1.30 17.44
N PHE A 14 -13.67 0.05 17.46
CA PHE A 14 -14.92 -0.44 16.87
C PHE A 14 -15.89 -0.76 18.01
N GLU A 15 -17.19 -0.59 17.75
CA GLU A 15 -18.27 -0.82 18.72
C GLU A 15 -18.07 -0.10 20.05
N ALA A 16 -17.55 1.14 20.00
CA ALA A 16 -17.26 1.94 21.17
C ALA A 16 -18.49 2.12 22.08
N GLY A 17 -18.28 1.96 23.40
CA GLY A 17 -19.34 2.05 24.42
C GLY A 17 -20.21 0.79 24.54
N THR A 18 -19.86 -0.30 23.87
CA THR A 18 -20.53 -1.59 24.00
C THR A 18 -19.64 -2.63 24.67
N VAL A 19 -20.21 -3.78 25.04
CA VAL A 19 -19.45 -4.92 25.60
C VAL A 19 -18.48 -5.54 24.59
N ASN A 20 -18.63 -5.25 23.30
CA ASN A 20 -17.78 -5.72 22.21
C ASN A 20 -16.77 -4.66 21.76
N GLU A 21 -16.58 -3.59 22.54
CA GLU A 21 -15.62 -2.53 22.20
C GLU A 21 -14.22 -3.10 21.97
N ASN A 22 -13.67 -2.82 20.79
CA ASN A 22 -12.34 -3.27 20.39
C ASN A 22 -11.47 -2.09 19.96
N HIS A 23 -10.50 -1.74 20.78
CA HIS A 23 -9.48 -0.73 20.49
C HIS A 23 -8.40 -1.32 19.59
N VAL A 24 -8.47 -1.02 18.31
CA VAL A 24 -7.56 -1.57 17.27
C VAL A 24 -6.33 -0.72 17.06
N LEU A 25 -6.45 0.62 17.06
CA LEU A 25 -5.29 1.52 17.05
C LEU A 25 -5.22 2.25 18.40
N ARG A 26 -4.02 2.28 19.00
CA ARG A 26 -3.84 2.68 20.41
C ARG A 26 -2.73 3.72 20.56
N GLY A 27 -2.90 4.90 19.94
CA GLY A 27 -1.90 5.97 20.00
C GLY A 27 -0.74 5.74 19.03
N LEU A 28 -1.03 5.24 17.83
CA LEU A 28 -0.02 4.97 16.82
C LEU A 28 0.58 6.28 16.30
N ASN A 29 1.91 6.34 16.26
CA ASN A 29 2.70 7.44 15.73
C ASN A 29 3.65 6.92 14.64
N LEU A 30 3.75 7.62 13.51
CA LEU A 30 4.71 7.31 12.44
C LEU A 30 4.94 8.55 11.59
N ASP A 31 6.20 8.92 11.41
CA ASP A 31 6.61 9.90 10.43
C ASP A 31 7.23 9.19 9.23
N VAL A 32 6.74 9.53 8.02
CA VAL A 32 7.19 8.99 6.74
C VAL A 32 7.90 10.09 5.98
N LYS A 33 9.16 9.86 5.62
CA LYS A 33 9.96 10.79 4.83
C LYS A 33 9.66 10.61 3.34
N GLU A 34 9.81 11.66 2.56
CA GLU A 34 9.71 11.58 1.11
C GLU A 34 10.75 10.60 0.55
N GLY A 35 10.29 9.65 -0.29
CA GLY A 35 11.11 8.58 -0.85
C GLY A 35 11.28 7.36 0.04
N ASP A 36 10.69 7.34 1.24
CA ASP A 36 10.67 6.11 2.06
C ASP A 36 9.87 5.01 1.37
N PHE A 37 10.41 3.80 1.41
CA PHE A 37 9.68 2.58 1.14
C PHE A 37 9.66 1.76 2.42
N ILE A 38 8.56 1.82 3.16
CA ILE A 38 8.40 1.21 4.48
C ILE A 38 7.66 -0.10 4.36
N SER A 39 8.28 -1.20 4.79
CA SER A 39 7.60 -2.48 4.97
C SER A 39 6.95 -2.52 6.36
N ILE A 40 5.68 -2.90 6.41
CA ILE A 40 4.86 -2.97 7.64
C ILE A 40 4.43 -4.41 7.85
N ILE A 41 4.81 -4.97 8.98
CA ILE A 41 4.43 -6.32 9.40
C ILE A 41 3.72 -6.31 10.75
N GLY A 42 3.21 -7.44 11.16
CA GLY A 42 2.57 -7.66 12.46
C GLY A 42 1.56 -8.80 12.37
N GLY A 43 1.26 -9.42 13.48
CA GLY A 43 0.33 -10.54 13.59
C GLY A 43 -1.11 -10.20 13.18
N ASN A 44 -1.95 -11.22 13.10
CA ASN A 44 -3.38 -11.03 12.88
C ASN A 44 -3.98 -10.21 14.01
N GLY A 45 -4.82 -9.22 13.65
CA GLY A 45 -5.39 -8.30 14.65
C GLY A 45 -4.45 -7.19 15.14
N ALA A 46 -3.20 -7.09 14.66
CA ALA A 46 -2.27 -6.04 15.04
C ALA A 46 -2.72 -4.62 14.64
N GLY A 47 -3.72 -4.49 13.75
CA GLY A 47 -4.26 -3.20 13.31
C GLY A 47 -3.79 -2.75 11.93
N LYS A 48 -3.03 -3.58 11.18
CA LYS A 48 -2.46 -3.24 9.86
C LYS A 48 -3.49 -2.72 8.86
N SER A 49 -4.56 -3.48 8.62
CA SER A 49 -5.61 -3.10 7.66
C SER A 49 -6.41 -1.88 8.14
N THR A 50 -6.64 -1.75 9.45
CA THR A 50 -7.29 -0.56 10.05
C THR A 50 -6.41 0.67 9.83
N PHE A 51 -5.10 0.55 10.02
CA PHE A 51 -4.14 1.61 9.76
C PHE A 51 -4.16 2.04 8.29
N MET A 52 -4.04 1.10 7.34
CA MET A 52 -4.11 1.40 5.91
C MET A 52 -5.44 2.04 5.49
N ASN A 53 -6.55 1.53 6.01
CA ASN A 53 -7.88 2.10 5.75
C ASN A 53 -8.01 3.52 6.32
N SER A 54 -7.38 3.81 7.46
CA SER A 54 -7.35 5.15 8.05
C SER A 54 -6.54 6.12 7.18
N LEU A 55 -5.39 5.69 6.63
CA LEU A 55 -4.59 6.50 5.69
C LEU A 55 -5.34 6.75 4.38
N ALA A 56 -5.97 5.73 3.82
CA ALA A 56 -6.74 5.82 2.59
C ALA A 56 -8.05 6.64 2.74
N GLY A 57 -8.48 6.92 3.98
CA GLY A 57 -9.74 7.63 4.28
C GLY A 57 -10.99 6.78 4.17
N ALA A 58 -10.85 5.47 4.10
CA ALA A 58 -11.96 4.50 4.19
C ALA A 58 -12.48 4.37 5.63
N LEU A 59 -11.63 4.65 6.62
CA LEU A 59 -11.97 4.75 8.04
C LEU A 59 -11.52 6.11 8.59
N THR A 60 -12.34 6.70 9.45
CA THR A 60 -11.97 7.90 10.21
C THR A 60 -11.43 7.47 11.57
N VAL A 61 -10.28 8.02 11.98
CA VAL A 61 -9.72 7.80 13.32
C VAL A 61 -10.52 8.59 14.37
N ASP A 62 -10.65 8.03 15.56
CA ASP A 62 -11.47 8.62 16.62
C ASP A 62 -10.75 9.80 17.27
N SER A 63 -9.44 9.69 17.51
CA SER A 63 -8.60 10.78 18.01
C SER A 63 -7.22 10.76 17.32
N GLY A 64 -6.40 11.77 17.61
CA GLY A 64 -5.14 12.00 16.89
C GLY A 64 -5.36 12.66 15.54
N ASP A 65 -4.31 12.76 14.73
CA ASP A 65 -4.37 13.37 13.40
C ASP A 65 -3.48 12.63 12.38
N ILE A 66 -3.79 12.83 11.09
CA ILE A 66 -3.01 12.35 9.95
C ILE A 66 -2.72 13.56 9.07
N LEU A 67 -1.45 13.93 8.98
CA LEU A 67 -1.01 15.09 8.20
C LEU A 67 -0.32 14.63 6.92
N LEU A 68 -0.76 15.12 5.77
CA LEU A 68 -0.09 14.97 4.48
C LEU A 68 0.49 16.32 4.08
N GLU A 69 1.82 16.40 3.92
CA GLU A 69 2.55 17.67 3.71
C GLU A 69 2.16 18.75 4.74
N GLY A 70 2.06 18.35 6.02
CA GLY A 70 1.71 19.25 7.12
C GLY A 70 0.23 19.66 7.20
N LYS A 71 -0.62 19.16 6.30
CA LYS A 71 -2.06 19.47 6.30
C LYS A 71 -2.87 18.27 6.79
N SER A 72 -3.76 18.50 7.75
CA SER A 72 -4.64 17.43 8.25
C SER A 72 -5.55 16.91 7.15
N ILE A 73 -5.55 15.59 7.01
CA ILE A 73 -6.44 14.85 6.12
C ILE A 73 -7.44 14.00 6.89
N LYS A 74 -7.50 14.10 8.23
CA LYS A 74 -8.36 13.27 9.09
C LYS A 74 -9.81 13.20 8.60
N HIS A 75 -10.39 14.33 8.22
CA HIS A 75 -11.78 14.44 7.77
C HIS A 75 -11.93 14.54 6.23
N VAL A 76 -10.86 14.33 5.48
CA VAL A 76 -10.89 14.32 4.01
C VAL A 76 -11.36 12.96 3.54
N SER A 77 -12.41 12.92 2.70
CA SER A 77 -12.97 11.65 2.18
C SER A 77 -11.98 10.88 1.32
N ALA A 78 -12.13 9.55 1.26
CA ALA A 78 -11.30 8.67 0.43
C ALA A 78 -11.24 9.13 -1.05
N ALA A 79 -12.36 9.57 -1.61
CA ALA A 79 -12.42 10.07 -2.98
C ALA A 79 -11.53 11.32 -3.21
N LYS A 80 -11.42 12.20 -2.21
CA LYS A 80 -10.53 13.37 -2.29
C LYS A 80 -9.07 12.98 -2.04
N ARG A 81 -8.80 12.05 -1.08
CA ARG A 81 -7.46 11.54 -0.80
C ARG A 81 -6.88 10.75 -1.97
N SER A 82 -7.72 10.07 -2.76
CA SER A 82 -7.25 9.27 -3.90
C SER A 82 -6.45 10.07 -4.94
N LYS A 83 -6.54 11.40 -4.94
CA LYS A 83 -5.68 12.27 -5.75
C LYS A 83 -4.21 12.14 -5.34
N ASP A 84 -3.93 12.11 -4.05
CA ASP A 84 -2.59 12.18 -3.46
C ASP A 84 -2.11 10.82 -2.92
N ILE A 85 -3.04 9.92 -2.58
CA ILE A 85 -2.76 8.60 -2.01
C ILE A 85 -3.23 7.53 -2.99
N GLY A 86 -2.28 6.81 -3.60
CA GLY A 86 -2.54 5.63 -4.41
C GLY A 86 -2.72 4.40 -3.53
N ARG A 87 -3.53 3.43 -3.95
CA ARG A 87 -3.68 2.16 -3.23
C ARG A 87 -3.74 0.99 -4.19
N VAL A 88 -3.00 -0.08 -3.85
CA VAL A 88 -3.08 -1.40 -4.45
C VAL A 88 -3.65 -2.35 -3.40
N PHE A 89 -4.67 -3.12 -3.76
CA PHE A 89 -5.40 -4.00 -2.84
C PHE A 89 -4.85 -5.43 -2.89
N GLN A 90 -5.15 -6.21 -1.86
CA GLN A 90 -4.84 -7.63 -1.79
C GLN A 90 -5.54 -8.41 -2.91
N ASP A 91 -6.84 -8.18 -3.13
CA ASP A 91 -7.56 -8.75 -4.28
C ASP A 91 -7.39 -7.82 -5.51
N PRO A 92 -6.71 -8.30 -6.59
CA PRO A 92 -6.52 -7.52 -7.80
C PRO A 92 -7.83 -7.06 -8.47
N LYS A 93 -8.95 -7.75 -8.19
CA LYS A 93 -10.26 -7.39 -8.73
C LYS A 93 -10.79 -6.09 -8.17
N MET A 94 -10.41 -5.74 -6.93
CA MET A 94 -10.84 -4.49 -6.30
C MET A 94 -10.20 -3.25 -6.94
N GLY A 95 -9.05 -3.41 -7.58
CA GLY A 95 -8.31 -2.33 -8.25
C GLY A 95 -8.71 -2.10 -9.70
N THR A 96 -9.57 -2.96 -10.29
CA THR A 96 -9.93 -2.88 -11.72
C THR A 96 -11.44 -2.96 -11.95
N ALA A 97 -11.93 -2.25 -12.95
CA ALA A 97 -13.27 -2.44 -13.49
C ALA A 97 -13.23 -3.62 -14.49
N SER A 98 -13.61 -4.82 -14.03
CA SER A 98 -13.38 -6.09 -14.73
C SER A 98 -13.98 -6.16 -16.15
N ARG A 99 -15.09 -5.45 -16.43
CA ARG A 99 -15.76 -5.39 -17.73
C ARG A 99 -15.24 -4.27 -18.64
N LEU A 100 -14.29 -3.50 -18.19
CA LEU A 100 -13.62 -2.48 -18.99
C LEU A 100 -12.28 -3.02 -19.51
N THR A 101 -11.89 -2.52 -20.65
CA THR A 101 -10.59 -2.82 -21.27
C THR A 101 -9.43 -2.28 -20.44
N ILE A 102 -8.21 -2.74 -20.73
CA ILE A 102 -6.99 -2.24 -20.09
C ILE A 102 -6.88 -0.71 -20.29
N GLU A 103 -7.07 -0.21 -21.53
CA GLU A 103 -6.94 1.23 -21.80
C GLU A 103 -8.01 2.08 -21.08
N GLU A 104 -9.24 1.56 -20.91
CA GLU A 104 -10.30 2.24 -20.17
C GLU A 104 -9.99 2.29 -18.67
N ASN A 105 -9.48 1.20 -18.09
CA ASN A 105 -9.01 1.17 -16.71
C ASN A 105 -7.86 2.17 -16.50
N MET A 106 -6.88 2.20 -17.41
CA MET A 106 -5.77 3.16 -17.38
C MET A 106 -6.27 4.60 -17.49
N ALA A 107 -7.27 4.87 -18.34
CA ALA A 107 -7.85 6.21 -18.48
C ALA A 107 -8.59 6.67 -17.21
N ILE A 108 -9.24 5.75 -16.49
CA ILE A 108 -9.83 6.04 -15.18
C ILE A 108 -8.75 6.44 -14.19
N ALA A 109 -7.66 5.68 -14.11
CA ALA A 109 -6.54 5.93 -13.22
C ALA A 109 -5.80 7.25 -13.56
N TYR A 110 -5.58 7.50 -14.85
CA TYR A 110 -4.89 8.70 -15.34
C TYR A 110 -5.64 10.00 -15.00
N ARG A 111 -6.97 9.93 -14.92
CA ARG A 111 -7.82 11.08 -14.54
C ARG A 111 -8.09 11.18 -13.05
N ARG A 112 -7.33 10.49 -12.23
CA ARG A 112 -7.44 10.54 -10.79
C ARG A 112 -7.25 11.98 -10.28
N GLY A 113 -8.23 12.47 -9.51
CA GLY A 113 -8.22 13.84 -8.97
C GLY A 113 -8.60 14.94 -9.97
N LEU A 114 -8.94 14.60 -11.22
CA LEU A 114 -9.42 15.54 -12.22
C LEU A 114 -10.95 15.49 -12.35
N SER A 115 -11.57 16.62 -12.65
CA SER A 115 -12.99 16.64 -12.99
C SER A 115 -13.21 15.97 -14.36
N ARG A 116 -14.27 15.19 -14.48
CA ARG A 116 -14.64 14.52 -15.73
C ARG A 116 -15.67 15.35 -16.46
N GLY A 117 -15.36 15.76 -17.71
CA GLY A 117 -16.33 16.33 -18.63
C GLY A 117 -17.01 15.24 -19.47
N LEU A 118 -17.87 15.65 -20.39
CA LEU A 118 -18.58 14.79 -21.37
C LEU A 118 -17.69 14.44 -22.59
N GLY A 119 -16.41 14.21 -22.41
CA GLY A 119 -15.47 13.87 -23.47
C GLY A 119 -15.34 12.36 -23.70
N TRP A 120 -14.63 11.97 -24.77
CA TRP A 120 -14.30 10.58 -25.10
C TRP A 120 -13.59 9.90 -23.92
N GLY A 121 -13.93 8.64 -23.67
CA GLY A 121 -13.37 7.84 -22.56
C GLY A 121 -11.84 7.70 -22.62
N VAL A 122 -11.30 7.44 -23.80
CA VAL A 122 -9.84 7.30 -24.05
C VAL A 122 -9.48 8.14 -25.28
N LYS A 123 -8.45 9.00 -25.15
CA LYS A 123 -7.92 9.81 -26.24
C LYS A 123 -6.69 9.12 -26.87
N ASP A 124 -6.42 9.38 -28.15
CA ASP A 124 -5.24 8.80 -28.83
C ASP A 124 -3.92 9.24 -28.18
N SER A 125 -3.83 10.47 -27.71
CA SER A 125 -2.67 10.97 -26.95
C SER A 125 -2.46 10.21 -25.62
N GLU A 126 -3.56 9.83 -24.95
CA GLU A 126 -3.51 9.05 -23.72
C GLU A 126 -3.07 7.60 -24.00
N ARG A 127 -3.50 7.00 -25.14
CA ARG A 127 -3.08 5.65 -25.55
C ARG A 127 -1.57 5.51 -25.70
N ALA A 128 -0.90 6.52 -26.23
CA ALA A 128 0.56 6.52 -26.32
C ALA A 128 1.20 6.45 -24.94
N ILE A 129 0.72 7.25 -23.98
CA ILE A 129 1.20 7.25 -22.57
C ILE A 129 0.96 5.88 -21.94
N PHE A 130 -0.24 5.32 -22.10
CA PHE A 130 -0.59 4.02 -21.52
C PHE A 130 0.26 2.90 -22.10
N LYS A 131 0.52 2.93 -23.40
CA LYS A 131 1.35 1.93 -24.08
C LYS A 131 2.79 1.93 -23.51
N GLU A 132 3.39 3.10 -23.34
CA GLU A 132 4.74 3.20 -22.75
C GLU A 132 4.75 2.72 -21.29
N ALA A 133 3.79 3.14 -20.46
CA ALA A 133 3.68 2.68 -19.09
C ALA A 133 3.52 1.14 -18.99
N LEU A 134 2.67 0.54 -19.84
CA LEU A 134 2.46 -0.90 -19.86
C LEU A 134 3.70 -1.69 -20.30
N LYS A 135 4.56 -1.13 -21.17
CA LYS A 135 5.85 -1.74 -21.56
C LYS A 135 6.78 -1.93 -20.37
N GLU A 136 6.74 -1.01 -19.38
CA GLU A 136 7.58 -1.11 -18.19
C GLU A 136 7.31 -2.39 -17.40
N LEU A 137 6.07 -2.94 -17.49
CA LEU A 137 5.69 -4.18 -16.83
C LEU A 137 6.34 -5.43 -17.46
N GLY A 138 6.72 -5.39 -18.75
CA GLY A 138 7.31 -6.54 -19.45
C GLY A 138 6.36 -7.72 -19.63
N LEU A 139 5.03 -7.50 -19.55
CA LEU A 139 3.99 -8.55 -19.58
C LEU A 139 3.21 -8.62 -20.89
N GLY A 140 3.61 -7.83 -21.90
CA GLY A 140 2.95 -7.77 -23.21
C GLY A 140 1.58 -7.09 -23.22
N LEU A 141 1.20 -6.41 -22.12
CA LEU A 141 -0.09 -5.76 -21.97
C LEU A 141 -0.26 -4.56 -22.90
N GLU A 142 0.84 -3.93 -23.31
CA GLU A 142 0.88 -2.85 -24.28
C GLU A 142 0.34 -3.24 -25.68
N ASN A 143 0.31 -4.54 -25.97
CA ASN A 143 -0.23 -5.10 -27.22
C ASN A 143 -1.68 -5.59 -27.06
N ARG A 144 -2.23 -5.52 -25.84
CA ARG A 144 -3.56 -6.06 -25.47
C ARG A 144 -4.47 -5.00 -24.86
N MET A 145 -4.23 -3.73 -25.11
CA MET A 145 -4.92 -2.61 -24.46
C MET A 145 -6.46 -2.63 -24.60
N LYS A 146 -6.98 -3.26 -25.66
CA LYS A 146 -8.43 -3.41 -25.93
C LYS A 146 -9.05 -4.68 -25.32
N VAL A 147 -8.27 -5.47 -24.57
CA VAL A 147 -8.77 -6.68 -23.90
C VAL A 147 -9.36 -6.28 -22.55
N ASP A 148 -10.52 -6.84 -22.21
CA ASP A 148 -11.14 -6.64 -20.89
C ASP A 148 -10.24 -7.19 -19.78
N THR A 149 -10.17 -6.47 -18.66
CA THR A 149 -9.31 -6.85 -17.56
C THR A 149 -9.73 -8.15 -16.87
N GLN A 150 -10.99 -8.60 -17.04
CA GLN A 150 -11.44 -9.90 -16.55
C GLN A 150 -10.68 -11.10 -17.17
N PHE A 151 -10.10 -10.95 -18.35
CA PHE A 151 -9.33 -11.99 -19.04
C PHE A 151 -7.83 -11.97 -18.71
N LEU A 152 -7.40 -11.12 -17.80
CA LEU A 152 -6.02 -11.11 -17.29
C LEU A 152 -5.83 -12.18 -16.21
N SER A 153 -4.63 -12.78 -16.17
CA SER A 153 -4.22 -13.60 -15.02
C SER A 153 -4.16 -12.75 -13.74
N GLY A 154 -4.15 -13.38 -12.57
CA GLY A 154 -4.03 -12.69 -11.28
C GLY A 154 -2.81 -11.75 -11.25
N GLY A 155 -1.63 -12.25 -11.63
CA GLY A 155 -0.40 -11.45 -11.66
C GLY A 155 -0.42 -10.32 -12.68
N GLN A 156 -0.96 -10.56 -13.90
CA GLN A 156 -1.11 -9.50 -14.90
C GLN A 156 -2.04 -8.39 -14.41
N ARG A 157 -3.12 -8.77 -13.74
CA ARG A 157 -4.07 -7.81 -13.18
C ARG A 157 -3.46 -7.05 -12.02
N GLN A 158 -2.69 -7.72 -11.17
CA GLN A 158 -1.98 -7.06 -10.06
C GLN A 158 -0.92 -6.08 -10.56
N ALA A 159 -0.11 -6.49 -11.53
CA ALA A 159 0.84 -5.59 -12.18
C ALA A 159 0.15 -4.37 -12.84
N LEU A 160 -1.02 -4.59 -13.47
CA LEU A 160 -1.83 -3.49 -14.01
C LEU A 160 -2.32 -2.55 -12.90
N THR A 161 -2.83 -3.06 -11.76
CA THR A 161 -3.29 -2.20 -10.65
C THR A 161 -2.15 -1.39 -10.06
N LEU A 162 -0.95 -1.98 -9.94
CA LEU A 162 0.25 -1.29 -9.48
C LEU A 162 0.62 -0.15 -10.45
N MET A 163 0.65 -0.42 -11.76
CA MET A 163 0.89 0.62 -12.77
C MET A 163 -0.17 1.72 -12.71
N MET A 164 -1.44 1.38 -12.61
CA MET A 164 -2.54 2.35 -12.49
C MET A 164 -2.40 3.22 -11.24
N ALA A 165 -1.97 2.65 -10.11
CA ALA A 165 -1.78 3.38 -8.87
C ALA A 165 -0.60 4.37 -8.93
N SER A 166 0.42 4.07 -9.77
CA SER A 166 1.64 4.88 -9.95
C SER A 166 1.62 5.78 -11.19
N LEU A 167 0.71 5.57 -12.14
CA LEU A 167 0.64 6.27 -13.45
C LEU A 167 0.59 7.80 -13.30
N VAL A 168 -0.21 8.28 -12.37
CA VAL A 168 -0.15 9.67 -11.90
C VAL A 168 0.54 9.60 -10.54
N LYS A 169 1.79 10.10 -10.46
CA LYS A 169 2.64 9.99 -9.25
C LYS A 169 1.85 10.38 -7.99
N PRO A 170 1.52 9.43 -7.10
CA PRO A 170 0.91 9.75 -5.83
C PRO A 170 1.97 10.33 -4.88
N LYS A 171 1.56 11.06 -3.86
CA LYS A 171 2.43 11.48 -2.76
C LYS A 171 2.79 10.29 -1.87
N VAL A 172 1.83 9.37 -1.67
CA VAL A 172 2.02 8.12 -0.93
C VAL A 172 1.33 6.99 -1.67
N LEU A 173 2.03 5.87 -1.84
CA LEU A 173 1.50 4.62 -2.40
C LEU A 173 1.29 3.61 -1.26
N LEU A 174 0.07 3.13 -1.11
CA LEU A 174 -0.31 2.09 -0.15
C LEU A 174 -0.39 0.75 -0.87
N LEU A 175 0.38 -0.23 -0.41
CA LEU A 175 0.44 -1.60 -0.93
C LEU A 175 -0.07 -2.55 0.16
N ASP A 176 -1.29 -3.04 0.02
CA ASP A 176 -1.99 -3.79 1.05
C ASP A 176 -1.96 -5.28 0.73
N GLU A 177 -0.96 -6.00 1.23
CA GLU A 177 -0.75 -7.45 1.01
C GLU A 177 -0.92 -7.86 -0.47
N HIS A 178 -0.45 -7.03 -1.36
CA HIS A 178 -0.77 -7.04 -2.79
C HIS A 178 -0.25 -8.26 -3.57
N THR A 179 0.46 -9.17 -2.92
CA THR A 179 0.94 -10.43 -3.52
C THR A 179 0.36 -11.67 -2.84
N ALA A 180 -0.36 -11.54 -1.73
CA ALA A 180 -0.82 -12.68 -0.93
C ALA A 180 -1.79 -13.63 -1.65
N ALA A 181 -2.55 -13.13 -2.64
CA ALA A 181 -3.49 -13.93 -3.41
C ALA A 181 -2.87 -14.60 -4.66
N LEU A 182 -1.54 -14.53 -4.82
CA LEU A 182 -0.82 -15.03 -6.00
C LEU A 182 -0.03 -16.28 -5.65
N ASP A 183 0.26 -17.10 -6.67
CA ASP A 183 1.21 -18.20 -6.52
C ASP A 183 2.64 -17.66 -6.30
N PRO A 184 3.56 -18.43 -5.68
CA PRO A 184 4.87 -17.93 -5.28
C PRO A 184 5.66 -17.28 -6.42
N LYS A 185 5.72 -17.90 -7.59
CA LYS A 185 6.47 -17.38 -8.76
C LYS A 185 5.90 -16.05 -9.26
N THR A 186 4.58 -15.94 -9.27
CA THR A 186 3.88 -14.72 -9.68
C THR A 186 4.03 -13.63 -8.61
N SER A 187 4.02 -14.01 -7.32
CA SER A 187 4.29 -13.11 -6.21
C SER A 187 5.67 -12.46 -6.34
N ASP A 188 6.71 -13.26 -6.54
CA ASP A 188 8.08 -12.77 -6.71
C ASP A 188 8.19 -11.80 -7.89
N MET A 189 7.58 -12.14 -9.03
CA MET A 189 7.53 -11.27 -10.20
C MET A 189 6.87 -9.91 -9.89
N VAL A 190 5.74 -9.91 -9.18
CA VAL A 190 5.02 -8.68 -8.80
C VAL A 190 5.83 -7.88 -7.78
N MET A 191 6.53 -8.53 -6.84
CA MET A 191 7.40 -7.86 -5.87
C MET A 191 8.58 -7.15 -6.56
N GLU A 192 9.24 -7.81 -7.51
CA GLU A 192 10.32 -7.19 -8.30
C GLU A 192 9.81 -6.01 -9.14
N LEU A 193 8.62 -6.13 -9.75
CA LEU A 193 7.97 -5.01 -10.44
C LEU A 193 7.66 -3.86 -9.47
N THR A 194 7.20 -4.17 -8.26
CA THR A 194 6.93 -3.17 -7.22
C THR A 194 8.20 -2.40 -6.87
N LYS A 195 9.29 -3.11 -6.58
CA LYS A 195 10.61 -2.52 -6.29
C LYS A 195 11.08 -1.61 -7.42
N LYS A 196 11.00 -2.10 -8.67
CA LYS A 196 11.38 -1.34 -9.86
C LYS A 196 10.56 -0.06 -10.02
N ILE A 197 9.23 -0.13 -9.91
CA ILE A 197 8.32 1.02 -10.09
C ILE A 197 8.51 2.03 -8.96
N VAL A 198 8.61 1.58 -7.70
CA VAL A 198 8.86 2.47 -6.55
C VAL A 198 10.18 3.23 -6.75
N ALA A 199 11.24 2.52 -7.14
CA ALA A 199 12.56 3.14 -7.35
C ALA A 199 12.59 4.09 -8.56
N SER A 200 12.09 3.64 -9.74
CA SER A 200 12.16 4.43 -10.98
C SER A 200 11.31 5.70 -10.92
N HIS A 201 10.16 5.66 -10.24
CA HIS A 201 9.28 6.81 -10.08
C HIS A 201 9.56 7.60 -8.79
N GLN A 202 10.54 7.18 -7.98
CA GLN A 202 10.87 7.79 -6.68
C GLN A 202 9.61 7.96 -5.81
N LEU A 203 8.88 6.87 -5.61
CA LEU A 203 7.63 6.88 -4.85
C LEU A 203 7.92 6.76 -3.34
N THR A 204 7.11 7.43 -2.53
CA THR A 204 6.98 7.10 -1.11
C THR A 204 5.95 6.00 -0.97
N ALA A 205 6.31 4.86 -0.39
CA ALA A 205 5.46 3.70 -0.32
C ALA A 205 5.37 3.10 1.09
N LEU A 206 4.17 2.66 1.47
CA LEU A 206 3.90 1.85 2.66
C LEU A 206 3.38 0.50 2.20
N MET A 207 4.06 -0.58 2.52
CA MET A 207 3.72 -1.93 2.09
C MET A 207 3.42 -2.81 3.30
N ILE A 208 2.19 -3.30 3.41
CA ILE A 208 1.88 -4.39 4.32
C ILE A 208 2.25 -5.71 3.65
N THR A 209 2.95 -6.54 4.38
CA THR A 209 3.22 -7.94 4.04
C THR A 209 3.13 -8.79 5.30
N HIS A 210 2.76 -10.05 5.12
CA HIS A 210 2.84 -11.06 6.17
C HIS A 210 4.08 -11.96 6.04
N ASN A 211 4.92 -11.73 5.03
CA ASN A 211 6.18 -12.43 4.84
C ASN A 211 7.33 -11.61 5.43
N MET A 212 7.99 -12.12 6.48
CA MET A 212 9.08 -11.43 7.17
C MET A 212 10.31 -11.26 6.28
N GLU A 213 10.62 -12.24 5.43
CA GLU A 213 11.75 -12.18 4.50
C GLU A 213 11.54 -11.04 3.49
N ASN A 214 10.33 -10.95 2.90
CA ASN A 214 9.97 -9.84 2.02
C ASN A 214 10.06 -8.49 2.74
N ALA A 215 9.60 -8.42 4.00
CA ALA A 215 9.68 -7.18 4.77
C ALA A 215 11.12 -6.73 5.04
N ILE A 216 12.02 -7.70 5.25
CA ILE A 216 13.46 -7.44 5.44
C ILE A 216 14.12 -7.07 4.12
N GLU A 217 13.78 -7.74 3.02
CA GLU A 217 14.40 -7.53 1.71
C GLU A 217 13.98 -6.20 1.06
N TYR A 218 12.66 -5.91 1.09
CA TYR A 218 12.10 -4.75 0.38
C TYR A 218 11.99 -3.51 1.27
N GLY A 219 12.24 -2.36 0.63
CA GLY A 219 12.18 -1.04 1.30
C GLY A 219 13.44 -0.69 2.10
N ASN A 220 13.49 0.56 2.55
CA ASN A 220 14.60 1.13 3.33
C ASN A 220 14.31 1.21 4.83
N ARG A 221 13.07 0.93 5.24
CA ARG A 221 12.61 0.94 6.63
C ARG A 221 11.61 -0.17 6.88
N LEU A 222 11.63 -0.75 8.07
CA LEU A 222 10.71 -1.79 8.52
C LEU A 222 10.05 -1.36 9.82
N VAL A 223 8.73 -1.48 9.85
CA VAL A 223 7.90 -1.17 11.01
C VAL A 223 7.10 -2.41 11.39
N MET A 224 7.06 -2.76 12.68
CA MET A 224 6.25 -3.87 13.16
C MET A 224 5.14 -3.35 14.09
N LEU A 225 3.91 -3.69 13.72
CA LEU A 225 2.71 -3.38 14.50
C LEU A 225 2.37 -4.53 15.43
N HIS A 226 2.04 -4.20 16.67
CA HIS A 226 1.48 -5.14 17.64
C HIS A 226 0.44 -4.44 18.50
N ARG A 227 -0.75 -5.02 18.62
CA ARG A 227 -1.87 -4.49 19.42
C ARG A 227 -2.17 -3.00 19.18
N GLY A 228 -2.10 -2.56 17.93
CA GLY A 228 -2.40 -1.19 17.53
C GLY A 228 -1.31 -0.16 17.80
N GLN A 229 -0.10 -0.61 18.12
CA GLN A 229 1.08 0.24 18.35
C GLN A 229 2.25 -0.22 17.49
N ILE A 230 3.20 0.67 17.24
CA ILE A 230 4.49 0.32 16.64
C ILE A 230 5.43 -0.14 17.75
N VAL A 231 5.91 -1.37 17.66
CA VAL A 231 6.84 -1.98 18.62
C VAL A 231 8.27 -2.13 18.09
N VAL A 232 8.43 -2.18 16.76
CA VAL A 232 9.73 -2.16 16.09
C VAL A 232 9.69 -1.13 14.97
N ASP A 233 10.76 -0.34 14.86
CA ASP A 233 10.96 0.63 13.79
C ASP A 233 12.46 0.71 13.50
N VAL A 234 12.89 0.15 12.38
CA VAL A 234 14.29 0.04 11.98
C VAL A 234 14.50 0.59 10.58
N GLU A 235 15.55 1.41 10.40
CA GLU A 235 15.91 2.02 9.11
C GLU A 235 17.42 1.97 8.85
N GLY A 236 17.82 2.25 7.63
CA GLY A 236 19.23 2.41 7.25
C GLY A 236 20.07 1.14 7.41
N GLU A 237 21.24 1.26 8.03
CA GLU A 237 22.18 0.14 8.20
C GLU A 237 21.65 -0.96 9.14
N GLU A 238 20.84 -0.59 10.13
CA GLU A 238 20.20 -1.56 11.01
C GLU A 238 19.26 -2.47 10.21
N LYS A 239 18.44 -1.90 9.32
CA LYS A 239 17.55 -2.70 8.46
C LYS A 239 18.33 -3.57 7.47
N LYS A 240 19.41 -3.07 6.87
CA LYS A 240 20.22 -3.83 5.90
C LYS A 240 20.83 -5.10 6.48
N ASN A 241 21.15 -5.07 7.76
CA ASN A 241 21.77 -6.19 8.48
C ASN A 241 20.73 -7.03 9.25
N LEU A 242 19.43 -6.72 9.10
CA LEU A 242 18.38 -7.39 9.85
C LEU A 242 18.20 -8.82 9.33
N THR A 243 18.05 -9.76 10.25
CA THR A 243 17.64 -11.14 9.98
C THR A 243 16.29 -11.40 10.62
N VAL A 244 15.59 -12.44 10.20
CA VAL A 244 14.32 -12.85 10.83
C VAL A 244 14.51 -13.06 12.32
N GLN A 245 15.62 -13.70 12.74
CA GLN A 245 15.92 -13.92 14.16
C GLN A 245 16.10 -12.61 14.93
N ASN A 246 16.88 -11.65 14.38
CA ASN A 246 17.06 -10.34 15.01
C ASN A 246 15.73 -9.58 15.14
N LEU A 247 14.86 -9.68 14.13
CA LEU A 247 13.55 -9.05 14.15
C LEU A 247 12.65 -9.63 15.26
N MET A 248 12.68 -10.95 15.43
CA MET A 248 11.98 -11.64 16.52
C MET A 248 12.51 -11.25 17.90
N ASP A 249 13.83 -11.13 18.04
CA ASP A 249 14.47 -10.69 19.30
C ASP A 249 14.10 -9.23 19.64
N LEU A 250 14.07 -8.34 18.64
CA LEU A 250 13.59 -6.95 18.79
C LEU A 250 12.13 -6.92 19.22
N PHE A 251 11.29 -7.73 18.57
CA PHE A 251 9.88 -7.83 18.95
C PHE A 251 9.72 -8.28 20.40
N TYR A 252 10.36 -9.38 20.80
CA TYR A 252 10.32 -9.89 22.16
C TYR A 252 10.78 -8.84 23.19
N LYS A 253 11.89 -8.17 22.92
CA LYS A 253 12.45 -7.13 23.78
C LYS A 253 11.48 -5.97 24.00
N ASN A 254 10.75 -5.55 22.96
CA ASN A 254 9.92 -4.35 23.00
C ASN A 254 8.46 -4.64 23.40
N SER A 255 7.92 -5.82 23.07
CA SER A 255 6.55 -6.22 23.44
C SER A 255 6.45 -6.99 24.76
N GLY A 256 7.54 -7.63 25.18
CA GLY A 256 7.55 -8.56 26.30
C GLY A 256 6.90 -9.91 25.99
N GLU A 257 6.48 -10.15 24.75
CA GLU A 257 5.76 -11.33 24.29
C GLU A 257 6.58 -12.06 23.23
N LYS A 258 6.54 -13.40 23.24
CA LYS A 258 7.06 -14.19 22.12
C LYS A 258 6.02 -14.26 21.03
N LEU A 259 6.44 -14.11 19.78
CA LEU A 259 5.55 -14.43 18.64
C LEU A 259 5.16 -15.90 18.76
N THR A 260 3.86 -16.16 18.67
CA THR A 260 3.33 -17.52 18.59
C THR A 260 3.57 -18.11 17.21
N ASP A 261 3.56 -19.46 17.08
CA ASP A 261 3.75 -20.12 15.78
C ASP A 261 2.73 -19.63 14.73
N ASP A 262 1.49 -19.33 15.14
CA ASP A 262 0.46 -18.78 14.28
C ASP A 262 0.73 -17.31 13.86
N GLU A 263 1.51 -16.57 14.64
CA GLU A 263 1.96 -15.21 14.31
C GLU A 263 3.26 -15.22 13.51
N MET A 264 4.00 -16.34 13.50
CA MET A 264 5.21 -16.55 12.68
C MET A 264 4.88 -17.03 11.26
N ILE A 265 3.73 -17.70 11.07
CA ILE A 265 3.18 -18.05 9.74
C ILE A 265 2.44 -16.81 9.22
N LEU A 266 3.22 -15.78 9.01
CA LEU A 266 2.76 -14.56 8.35
C LEU A 266 3.09 -14.64 6.88
#